data_d8e546a39c713fa5139c451bc0bab4b5
#
_entry.id   d8e546a39c713fa5139c451bc0bab4b5
#
_cell.length_a   1.000
_cell.length_b   1.000
_cell.length_c   1.000
_cell.angle_alpha   90.00
_cell.angle_beta   90.00
_cell.angle_gamma   90.00
#
_symmetry.space_group_name_H-M   'P 1'
#
loop_
_entity.id
_entity.type
_entity.pdbx_description
1 polymer ?
#
loop_
_entity_poly.entity_id
_entity_poly.type
_entity_poly.pdbx_seq_one_letter_code
_entity_poly.pdbx_strand_id
1 'polypeptide(L)'
;AILAAVALPAYQTYTKKAAFSEVIAATGSAKTAVEVCAQTVAGAASSGAGSFAAECIQNKNGVPANTTAAATNNYIGVVTAASGAGVTVTATTATGVKSPLAASESFQLNGTRQTNGQVTWTKTCNPSDMC
;
A
#
# COMPACT_ATOMS: atom_id res chain seq x y z
N ALA A 1 -36.53 -18.61 -0.23
CA ALA A 1 -35.69 -18.46 0.95
C ALA A 1 -34.28 -19.01 0.75
N ILE A 2 -34.09 -20.08 0.01
CA ILE A 2 -32.77 -20.70 -0.24
C ILE A 2 -31.91 -19.81 -1.17
N LEU A 3 -32.49 -19.21 -2.20
CA LEU A 3 -31.81 -18.31 -3.13
C LEU A 3 -31.31 -17.03 -2.43
N ALA A 4 -32.05 -16.48 -1.49
CA ALA A 4 -31.64 -15.33 -0.71
C ALA A 4 -30.46 -15.64 0.24
N ALA A 5 -30.43 -16.83 0.82
CA ALA A 5 -29.34 -17.26 1.70
C ALA A 5 -28.01 -17.45 0.97
N VAL A 6 -28.03 -17.79 -0.32
CA VAL A 6 -26.82 -17.93 -1.14
C VAL A 6 -26.33 -16.57 -1.67
N ALA A 7 -27.25 -15.62 -1.94
CA ALA A 7 -26.89 -14.32 -2.48
C ALA A 7 -26.25 -13.36 -1.46
N LEU A 8 -26.63 -13.43 -0.18
CA LEU A 8 -26.16 -12.54 0.88
C LEU A 8 -24.63 -12.60 1.12
N PRO A 9 -23.99 -13.76 1.27
CA PRO A 9 -22.54 -13.83 1.46
C PRO A 9 -21.76 -13.29 0.25
N ALA A 10 -22.22 -13.57 -0.96
CA ALA A 10 -21.59 -13.07 -2.19
C ALA A 10 -21.70 -11.54 -2.29
N TYR A 11 -22.83 -10.97 -1.94
CA TYR A 11 -23.05 -9.53 -1.90
C TYR A 11 -22.14 -8.85 -0.86
N GLN A 12 -22.01 -9.41 0.33
CA GLN A 12 -21.12 -8.88 1.39
C GLN A 12 -19.67 -8.87 0.96
N THR A 13 -19.17 -9.94 0.33
CA THR A 13 -17.81 -10.01 -0.20
C THR A 13 -17.57 -8.96 -1.27
N TYR A 14 -18.52 -8.79 -2.17
CA TYR A 14 -18.45 -7.79 -3.24
C TYR A 14 -18.40 -6.37 -2.69
N THR A 15 -19.25 -6.06 -1.71
CA THR A 15 -19.29 -4.75 -1.04
C THR A 15 -17.97 -4.47 -0.30
N LYS A 16 -17.42 -5.47 0.37
CA LYS A 16 -16.15 -5.36 1.07
C LYS A 16 -14.98 -5.09 0.10
N LYS A 17 -14.93 -5.79 -1.02
CA LYS A 17 -13.92 -5.54 -2.07
C LYS A 17 -14.04 -4.14 -2.66
N ALA A 18 -15.25 -3.65 -2.85
CA ALA A 18 -15.48 -2.29 -3.31
C ALA A 18 -14.95 -1.25 -2.31
N ALA A 19 -15.21 -1.42 -1.02
CA ALA A 19 -14.68 -0.56 0.03
C ALA A 19 -13.16 -0.68 0.17
N PHE A 20 -12.60 -1.87 0.02
CA PHE A 20 -11.15 -2.09 0.06
C PHE A 20 -10.41 -1.40 -1.08
N SER A 21 -11.07 -1.08 -2.18
CA SER A 21 -10.47 -0.29 -3.27
C SER A 21 -9.99 1.09 -2.82
N GLU A 22 -10.59 1.67 -1.77
CA GLU A 22 -10.13 2.91 -1.16
C GLU A 22 -8.77 2.73 -0.47
N VAL A 23 -8.56 1.59 0.18
CA VAL A 23 -7.27 1.24 0.79
C VAL A 23 -6.19 1.10 -0.28
N ILE A 24 -6.51 0.44 -1.38
CA ILE A 24 -5.61 0.32 -2.53
C ILE A 24 -5.30 1.71 -3.12
N ALA A 25 -6.31 2.53 -3.34
CA ALA A 25 -6.14 3.86 -3.91
C ALA A 25 -5.27 4.78 -3.04
N ALA A 26 -5.31 4.62 -1.71
CA ALA A 26 -4.51 5.41 -0.79
C ALA A 26 -2.99 5.26 -1.02
N THR A 27 -2.53 4.14 -1.57
CA THR A 27 -1.11 3.92 -1.87
C THR A 27 -0.62 4.65 -3.13
N GLY A 28 -1.54 5.17 -3.94
CA GLY A 28 -1.24 5.68 -5.28
C GLY A 28 -0.22 6.81 -5.32
N SER A 29 -0.36 7.80 -4.46
CA SER A 29 0.56 8.94 -4.39
C SER A 29 1.97 8.53 -3.95
N ALA A 30 2.07 7.69 -2.94
CA ALA A 30 3.34 7.18 -2.44
C ALA A 30 4.02 6.28 -3.48
N LYS A 31 3.26 5.40 -4.13
CA LYS A 31 3.76 4.54 -5.21
C LYS A 31 4.37 5.38 -6.35
N THR A 32 3.65 6.37 -6.84
CA THR A 32 4.14 7.26 -7.92
C THR A 32 5.39 8.02 -7.50
N ALA A 33 5.44 8.55 -6.28
CA ALA A 33 6.60 9.25 -5.77
C ALA A 33 7.84 8.34 -5.66
N VAL A 34 7.65 7.09 -5.24
CA VAL A 34 8.72 6.08 -5.20
C VAL A 34 9.23 5.75 -6.61
N GLU A 35 8.34 5.63 -7.60
CA GLU A 35 8.73 5.39 -9.00
C GLU A 35 9.55 6.55 -9.59
N VAL A 36 9.14 7.79 -9.33
CA VAL A 36 9.91 8.98 -9.75
C VAL A 36 11.27 9.02 -9.05
N CYS A 37 11.30 8.79 -7.75
CA CYS A 37 12.55 8.72 -6.99
C CYS A 37 13.50 7.64 -7.55
N ALA A 38 12.98 6.47 -7.88
CA ALA A 38 13.76 5.37 -8.44
C ALA A 38 14.46 5.73 -9.75
N GLN A 39 13.87 6.62 -10.54
CA GLN A 39 14.45 7.08 -11.81
C GLN A 39 15.45 8.20 -11.64
N THR A 40 15.26 9.08 -10.65
CA THR A 40 16.01 10.33 -10.52
C THR A 40 17.21 10.23 -9.57
N VAL A 41 17.06 9.47 -8.49
CA VAL A 41 18.01 9.53 -7.37
C VAL A 41 18.72 8.20 -7.11
N ALA A 42 18.02 7.08 -7.29
CA ALA A 42 18.57 5.80 -6.90
C ALA A 42 19.72 5.37 -7.82
N GLY A 43 20.90 5.29 -7.25
CA GLY A 43 22.05 4.65 -7.87
C GLY A 43 21.79 3.15 -8.13
N ALA A 44 22.70 2.53 -8.85
CA ALA A 44 22.64 1.09 -9.17
C ALA A 44 22.86 0.18 -7.96
N ALA A 45 23.21 0.74 -6.79
CA ALA A 45 23.47 -0.03 -5.59
C ALA A 45 22.17 -0.64 -5.02
N SER A 46 22.24 -1.92 -4.74
CA SER A 46 21.10 -2.66 -4.16
C SER A 46 20.90 -2.37 -2.67
N SER A 47 21.90 -1.82 -1.98
CA SER A 47 21.83 -1.49 -0.56
C SER A 47 22.87 -0.44 -0.18
N GLY A 48 22.70 0.22 0.96
CA GLY A 48 23.58 1.26 1.47
C GLY A 48 23.10 2.68 1.20
N ALA A 49 23.88 3.68 1.61
CA ALA A 49 23.58 5.09 1.36
C ALA A 49 23.51 5.38 -0.14
N GLY A 50 22.49 6.09 -0.59
CA GLY A 50 22.24 6.36 -2.00
C GLY A 50 21.53 5.24 -2.76
N SER A 51 21.18 4.13 -2.10
CA SER A 51 20.42 3.06 -2.71
C SER A 51 18.92 3.39 -2.81
N PHE A 52 18.22 2.68 -3.69
CA PHE A 52 16.76 2.79 -3.81
C PHE A 52 16.05 2.64 -2.46
N ALA A 53 16.44 1.61 -1.68
CA ALA A 53 15.84 1.36 -0.37
C ALA A 53 16.16 2.43 0.68
N ALA A 54 17.29 3.14 0.56
CA ALA A 54 17.69 4.17 1.51
C ALA A 54 17.13 5.56 1.17
N GLU A 55 16.94 5.84 -0.12
CA GLU A 55 16.63 7.18 -0.61
C GLU A 55 15.17 7.37 -1.03
N CYS A 56 14.47 6.30 -1.41
CA CYS A 56 13.10 6.38 -1.89
C CYS A 56 12.07 5.95 -0.83
N ILE A 57 12.25 6.45 0.38
CA ILE A 57 11.37 6.23 1.54
C ILE A 57 10.80 7.55 2.04
N GLN A 58 9.91 7.48 3.02
CA GLN A 58 9.22 8.64 3.59
C GLN A 58 10.14 9.84 3.83
N ASN A 59 9.64 11.04 3.56
CA ASN A 59 10.33 12.32 3.74
C ASN A 59 11.63 12.49 2.92
N LYS A 60 11.87 11.63 1.94
CA LYS A 60 13.04 11.72 1.07
C LYS A 60 12.63 11.82 -0.39
N ASN A 61 13.36 12.66 -1.14
CA ASN A 61 13.28 12.76 -2.60
C ASN A 61 11.87 12.80 -3.18
N GLY A 62 10.98 13.56 -2.53
CA GLY A 62 9.59 13.73 -2.97
C GLY A 62 8.62 12.64 -2.50
N VAL A 63 9.10 11.62 -1.79
CA VAL A 63 8.22 10.61 -1.18
C VAL A 63 7.52 11.22 0.04
N PRO A 64 6.17 11.15 0.10
CA PRO A 64 5.42 11.74 1.19
C PRO A 64 5.79 11.20 2.58
N ALA A 65 5.54 12.00 3.59
CA ALA A 65 5.60 11.57 4.98
C ALA A 65 4.62 10.41 5.21
N ASN A 66 5.01 9.48 6.08
CA ASN A 66 4.09 8.44 6.53
C ASN A 66 2.90 9.06 7.25
N THR A 67 1.73 8.52 6.99
CA THR A 67 0.51 8.84 7.72
C THR A 67 0.11 7.66 8.58
N THR A 68 -0.22 7.93 9.84
CA THR A 68 -0.71 6.90 10.75
C THR A 68 -2.23 6.81 10.64
N ALA A 69 -2.75 5.62 10.49
CA ALA A 69 -4.18 5.39 10.58
C ALA A 69 -4.66 5.69 12.01
N ALA A 70 -5.69 6.51 12.13
CA ALA A 70 -6.25 6.94 13.41
C ALA A 70 -7.77 6.94 13.37
N ALA A 71 -8.39 6.56 14.47
CA ALA A 71 -9.85 6.41 14.58
C ALA A 71 -10.65 7.71 14.45
N THR A 72 -10.00 8.86 14.41
CA THR A 72 -10.68 10.15 14.45
C THR A 72 -10.66 10.94 13.13
N ASN A 73 -9.53 10.93 12.42
CA ASN A 73 -9.36 11.82 11.26
C ASN A 73 -8.80 11.14 10.02
N ASN A 74 -8.16 10.01 10.16
CA ASN A 74 -7.51 9.33 9.06
C ASN A 74 -7.60 7.81 9.25
N TYR A 75 -8.68 7.24 8.76
CA TYR A 75 -8.95 5.81 8.90
C TYR A 75 -8.02 4.91 8.09
N ILE A 76 -7.28 5.47 7.13
CA ILE A 76 -6.32 4.74 6.31
C ILE A 76 -4.97 5.44 6.44
N GLY A 77 -4.02 4.79 7.07
CA GLY A 77 -2.63 5.25 7.13
C GLY A 77 -1.79 4.66 6.01
N VAL A 78 -0.85 5.42 5.48
CA VAL A 78 0.08 4.96 4.45
C VAL A 78 1.51 5.10 4.96
N VAL A 79 2.25 4.00 4.89
CA VAL A 79 3.65 3.93 5.31
C VAL A 79 4.52 3.51 4.14
N THR A 80 5.58 4.28 3.89
CA THR A 80 6.62 3.94 2.92
C THR A 80 7.92 3.68 3.67
N ALA A 81 8.46 2.48 3.54
CA ALA A 81 9.64 2.04 4.28
C ALA A 81 10.58 1.18 3.44
N ALA A 82 11.84 1.12 3.84
CA ALA A 82 12.80 0.19 3.25
C ALA A 82 12.46 -1.26 3.61
N SER A 83 12.69 -2.16 2.67
CA SER A 83 12.52 -3.60 2.85
C SER A 83 13.62 -4.35 2.07
N GLY A 84 14.68 -4.73 2.76
CA GLY A 84 15.87 -5.27 2.11
C GLY A 84 16.46 -4.30 1.10
N ALA A 85 16.58 -4.72 -0.16
CA ALA A 85 17.04 -3.87 -1.27
C ALA A 85 15.88 -3.08 -1.94
N GLY A 86 14.65 -3.29 -1.49
CA GLY A 86 13.43 -2.69 -2.05
C GLY A 86 12.76 -1.70 -1.12
N VAL A 87 11.59 -1.27 -1.53
CA VAL A 87 10.72 -0.35 -0.78
C VAL A 87 9.32 -0.95 -0.67
N THR A 88 8.72 -0.85 0.49
CA THR A 88 7.30 -1.19 0.69
C THR A 88 6.45 0.07 0.82
N VAL A 89 5.28 0.04 0.21
CA VAL A 89 4.21 1.01 0.43
C VAL A 89 3.02 0.25 0.99
N THR A 90 2.64 0.55 2.22
CA THR A 90 1.58 -0.18 2.92
C THR A 90 0.48 0.79 3.34
N ALA A 91 -0.75 0.53 2.92
CA ALA A 91 -1.93 1.17 3.46
C ALA A 91 -2.60 0.26 4.48
N THR A 92 -2.96 0.79 5.64
CA THR A 92 -3.57 0.03 6.74
C THR A 92 -4.76 0.79 7.30
N THR A 93 -5.84 0.07 7.61
CA THR A 93 -7.05 0.64 8.23
C THR A 93 -6.92 0.73 9.74
N ALA A 94 -7.47 1.79 10.34
CA ALA A 94 -7.59 1.96 11.79
C ALA A 94 -8.91 1.40 12.34
N THR A 95 -9.01 1.34 13.65
CA THR A 95 -10.29 1.17 14.35
C THR A 95 -11.24 2.31 14.00
N GLY A 96 -12.51 2.03 13.81
CA GLY A 96 -13.51 3.02 13.39
C GLY A 96 -13.60 3.24 11.88
N VAL A 97 -12.80 2.53 11.07
CA VAL A 97 -13.00 2.53 9.62
C VAL A 97 -14.43 2.10 9.29
N LYS A 98 -14.97 2.68 8.22
CA LYS A 98 -16.36 2.43 7.83
C LYS A 98 -16.57 0.98 7.41
N SER A 99 -17.61 0.35 7.97
CA SER A 99 -18.07 -0.98 7.53
C SER A 99 -18.32 -0.98 6.00
N PRO A 100 -17.97 -2.04 5.27
CA PRO A 100 -17.61 -3.39 5.74
C PRO A 100 -16.13 -3.64 6.00
N LEU A 101 -15.28 -2.62 5.99
CA LEU A 101 -13.88 -2.75 6.37
C LEU A 101 -13.73 -2.96 7.88
N ALA A 102 -12.68 -3.66 8.27
CA ALA A 102 -12.29 -3.85 9.66
C ALA A 102 -10.94 -3.18 9.95
N ALA A 103 -10.62 -3.03 11.22
CA ALA A 103 -9.31 -2.53 11.64
C ALA A 103 -8.19 -3.49 11.25
N SER A 104 -7.01 -2.96 10.99
CA SER A 104 -5.80 -3.71 10.63
C SER A 104 -5.89 -4.49 9.31
N GLU A 105 -6.86 -4.19 8.48
CA GLU A 105 -6.82 -4.63 7.09
C GLU A 105 -5.78 -3.82 6.32
N SER A 106 -5.03 -4.46 5.43
CA SER A 106 -3.93 -3.78 4.76
C SER A 106 -3.74 -4.21 3.31
N PHE A 107 -3.24 -3.28 2.53
CA PHE A 107 -2.73 -3.49 1.18
C PHE A 107 -1.27 -3.07 1.15
N GLN A 108 -0.39 -3.97 0.75
CA GLN A 108 1.03 -3.71 0.67
C GLN A 108 1.54 -3.92 -0.76
N LEU A 109 2.31 -2.96 -1.23
CA LEU A 109 3.10 -3.03 -2.44
C LEU A 109 4.57 -3.21 -2.07
N ASN A 110 5.23 -4.21 -2.66
CA ASN A 110 6.67 -4.42 -2.52
C ASN A 110 7.32 -4.04 -3.85
N GLY A 111 8.10 -2.98 -3.84
CA GLY A 111 8.78 -2.42 -5.00
C GLY A 111 10.23 -2.86 -5.08
N THR A 112 10.62 -3.37 -6.22
CA THR A 112 12.01 -3.71 -6.54
C THR A 112 12.47 -2.90 -7.75
N ARG A 113 13.55 -2.14 -7.59
CA ARG A 113 14.11 -1.35 -8.69
C ARG A 113 14.89 -2.23 -9.64
N GLN A 114 14.63 -2.09 -10.91
CA GLN A 114 15.35 -2.76 -11.99
C GLN A 114 16.54 -1.91 -12.45
N THR A 115 17.46 -2.52 -13.17
CA THR A 115 18.66 -1.85 -13.70
C THR A 115 18.36 -0.67 -14.62
N ASN A 116 17.21 -0.69 -15.30
CA ASN A 116 16.74 0.38 -16.17
C ASN A 116 16.02 1.54 -15.41
N GLY A 117 15.95 1.49 -14.08
CA GLY A 117 15.28 2.49 -13.25
C GLY A 117 13.80 2.25 -13.00
N GLN A 118 13.19 1.30 -13.69
CA GLN A 118 11.79 0.93 -13.43
C GLN A 118 11.64 0.23 -12.10
N VAL A 119 10.48 0.38 -11.47
CA VAL A 119 10.11 -0.37 -10.27
C VAL A 119 9.07 -1.42 -10.64
N THR A 120 9.37 -2.67 -10.33
CA THR A 120 8.39 -3.74 -10.40
C THR A 120 7.72 -3.91 -9.05
N TRP A 121 6.41 -4.13 -9.05
CA TRP A 121 5.62 -4.21 -7.83
C TRP A 121 4.97 -5.58 -7.69
N THR A 122 5.05 -6.13 -6.49
CA THR A 122 4.22 -7.24 -6.05
C THR A 122 3.28 -6.77 -4.97
N LYS A 123 2.06 -7.32 -4.94
CA LYS A 123 1.03 -6.92 -3.98
C LYS A 123 0.73 -8.03 -2.98
N THR A 124 0.38 -7.63 -1.79
CA THR A 124 -0.10 -8.51 -0.72
C THR A 124 -1.29 -7.84 -0.04
N CYS A 125 -2.36 -8.59 0.18
CA CYS A 125 -3.54 -8.12 0.87
C CYS A 125 -3.75 -8.86 2.19
N ASN A 126 -4.26 -8.16 3.18
CA ASN A 126 -4.77 -8.73 4.40
C ASN A 126 -6.19 -8.16 4.67
N PRO A 127 -7.25 -8.93 4.57
CA PRO A 127 -7.30 -10.36 4.21
C PRO A 127 -6.83 -10.67 2.78
N SER A 128 -6.29 -11.87 2.57
CA SER A 128 -5.68 -12.28 1.29
C SER A 128 -6.67 -12.34 0.11
N ASP A 129 -7.94 -12.55 0.39
CA ASP A 129 -9.03 -12.61 -0.60
C ASP A 129 -9.46 -11.23 -1.13
N MET A 130 -8.91 -10.16 -0.56
CA MET A 130 -9.16 -8.78 -1.03
C MET A 130 -8.31 -8.38 -2.24
N CYS A 131 -7.23 -9.06 -2.51
CA CYS A 131 -6.52 -8.96 -3.76
C CYS A 131 -7.19 -9.87 -4.80
#